data_5f34e924677e2ef6d1ad4d93dc53be30
#
_entry.id   5f34e924677e2ef6d1ad4d93dc53be30
#
_cell.length_a   1.000
_cell.length_b   1.000
_cell.length_c   1.000
_cell.angle_alpha   90.00
_cell.angle_beta   90.00
_cell.angle_gamma   90.00
#
_symmetry.space_group_name_H-M   'P 1'
#
loop_
_entity.id
_entity.type
_entity.pdbx_description
1 polymer ?
#
loop_
_entity_poly.entity_id
_entity_poly.type
_entity_poly.pdbx_seq_one_letter_code
_entity_poly.pdbx_strand_id
1 'polypeptide(L)'
;MQARRSKDWRACFWRVRLSVNCGHLSFGSRHSGGTFQHSGDSTVPSNQYETLMRHVYEHGTHKSDRTGTGTRSVFGYQMRFNLAEGFPLVTTKKLHLRSIIHELLWFLQGSSNIKYLHDNGVTIWDEWADENGDLGPVYGVQWRSWPAPDGSHVDQIENLMQQLRTNPDSRRMIVCAWNPGLVDQMALPPCHCLFQFYVADGRLSCQLYQRSCDIFLGVPFNIASYALLTHMVAQQAGLEVGDFVWTGGDCHLYDNHMEQTELQLSREPRPYPQLVIRRKPDSIFDYRFEDFEITGYDPWPHIKAPVAV
;
A
#
# COMPACT_ATOMS: atom_id res chain seq x y z
N MET A 1 -12.96 2.32 -52.94
CA MET A 1 -11.48 2.43 -53.01
C MET A 1 -10.97 2.49 -51.59
N GLN A 2 -10.44 1.33 -51.10
CA GLN A 2 -9.94 1.15 -49.77
C GLN A 2 -8.50 1.65 -49.68
N ALA A 3 -8.17 2.41 -48.63
CA ALA A 3 -6.79 2.66 -48.23
C ALA A 3 -6.63 2.24 -46.78
N ARG A 4 -6.08 1.04 -46.57
CA ARG A 4 -5.55 0.57 -45.30
C ARG A 4 -4.28 1.36 -44.98
N ARG A 5 -4.26 2.07 -43.84
CA ARG A 5 -3.03 2.59 -43.25
C ARG A 5 -2.60 1.66 -42.11
N SER A 6 -1.57 0.87 -42.36
CA SER A 6 -0.81 0.14 -41.36
C SER A 6 0.00 1.15 -40.52
N LYS A 7 -0.20 1.20 -39.21
CA LYS A 7 0.67 1.94 -38.30
C LYS A 7 1.74 0.99 -37.79
N ASP A 8 2.92 1.07 -38.43
CA ASP A 8 4.15 0.43 -37.96
C ASP A 8 4.73 1.26 -36.81
N TRP A 9 4.63 0.74 -35.58
CA TRP A 9 5.31 1.29 -34.41
C TRP A 9 6.62 0.54 -34.23
N ARG A 10 7.66 0.91 -34.98
CA ARG A 10 9.01 0.45 -34.72
C ARG A 10 9.71 1.40 -33.76
N ALA A 11 10.05 0.84 -32.62
CA ALA A 11 10.88 1.28 -31.53
C ALA A 11 11.93 2.37 -31.87
N CYS A 12 11.87 3.51 -31.17
CA CYS A 12 13.00 4.41 -30.97
C CYS A 12 13.98 3.77 -29.99
N PHE A 13 15.00 3.04 -30.50
CA PHE A 13 16.18 2.70 -29.71
C PHE A 13 17.21 3.81 -29.84
N TRP A 14 17.46 4.53 -28.75
CA TRP A 14 18.62 5.39 -28.63
C TRP A 14 19.87 4.52 -28.46
N ARG A 15 20.72 4.44 -29.50
CA ARG A 15 22.07 3.88 -29.39
C ARG A 15 22.99 4.93 -28.76
N VAL A 16 23.27 4.79 -27.49
CA VAL A 16 24.44 5.45 -26.87
C VAL A 16 25.66 4.60 -27.19
N ARG A 17 26.55 5.10 -28.06
CA ARG A 17 27.88 4.51 -28.28
C ARG A 17 28.79 4.99 -27.15
N LEU A 18 29.05 4.14 -26.17
CA LEU A 18 30.19 4.30 -25.27
C LEU A 18 31.42 3.68 -25.93
N SER A 19 32.39 4.52 -26.31
CA SER A 19 33.72 4.07 -26.69
C SER A 19 34.52 3.78 -25.41
N VAL A 20 34.71 2.49 -25.11
CA VAL A 20 35.58 2.05 -24.01
C VAL A 20 36.95 1.73 -24.60
N ASN A 21 37.97 2.50 -24.20
CA ASN A 21 39.37 2.22 -24.47
C ASN A 21 39.80 1.00 -23.65
N CYS A 22 40.09 -0.13 -24.32
CA CYS A 22 40.67 -1.31 -23.71
C CYS A 22 42.14 -1.13 -23.34
N GLY A 23 42.40 -0.85 -22.06
CA GLY A 23 43.73 -1.06 -21.48
C GLY A 23 43.81 -2.51 -20.96
N HIS A 24 44.83 -3.24 -21.42
CA HIS A 24 45.13 -4.61 -20.96
C HIS A 24 45.50 -4.63 -19.48
N LEU A 25 44.70 -5.25 -18.65
CA LEU A 25 45.07 -5.70 -17.30
C LEU A 25 44.86 -7.21 -17.21
N SER A 26 45.96 -7.93 -17.00
CA SER A 26 45.98 -9.36 -16.74
C SER A 26 45.46 -9.65 -15.36
N PHE A 27 44.35 -10.38 -15.24
CA PHE A 27 43.82 -10.89 -13.98
C PHE A 27 44.28 -12.33 -13.75
N GLY A 28 45.08 -12.48 -12.70
CA GLY A 28 45.40 -13.78 -12.11
C GLY A 28 44.18 -14.36 -11.38
N SER A 29 43.81 -15.57 -11.79
CA SER A 29 42.72 -16.35 -11.17
C SER A 29 43.09 -16.76 -9.75
N ARG A 30 42.34 -16.25 -8.74
CA ARG A 30 42.19 -16.93 -7.45
C ARG A 30 40.71 -17.21 -7.21
N HIS A 31 40.35 -18.46 -7.37
CA HIS A 31 39.07 -19.00 -6.87
C HIS A 31 39.13 -19.03 -5.35
N SER A 32 38.38 -18.18 -4.67
CA SER A 32 37.93 -18.39 -3.32
C SER A 32 36.41 -18.46 -3.35
N GLY A 33 35.87 -19.68 -3.30
CA GLY A 33 34.46 -19.94 -3.11
C GLY A 33 34.03 -19.43 -1.74
N GLY A 34 33.46 -18.24 -1.72
CA GLY A 34 32.70 -17.74 -0.58
C GLY A 34 31.27 -18.22 -0.70
N THR A 35 30.91 -19.29 -0.03
CA THR A 35 29.53 -19.64 0.27
C THR A 35 28.93 -18.49 1.08
N PHE A 36 28.00 -17.74 0.47
CA PHE A 36 27.08 -16.90 1.24
C PHE A 36 26.22 -17.83 2.10
N GLN A 37 26.66 -18.07 3.33
CA GLN A 37 25.78 -18.59 4.35
C GLN A 37 24.74 -17.52 4.63
N HIS A 38 23.49 -17.75 4.21
CA HIS A 38 22.34 -17.14 4.86
C HIS A 38 22.38 -17.63 6.32
N SER A 39 22.89 -16.79 7.20
CA SER A 39 22.69 -16.95 8.63
C SER A 39 21.22 -16.66 8.90
N GLY A 40 20.40 -17.70 8.82
CA GLY A 40 19.08 -17.70 9.41
C GLY A 40 19.21 -17.67 10.91
N ASP A 41 19.16 -16.51 11.48
CA ASP A 41 18.68 -16.24 12.83
C ASP A 41 18.55 -14.72 12.99
N SER A 42 17.41 -14.16 12.64
CA SER A 42 16.99 -12.88 13.16
C SER A 42 15.55 -12.99 13.63
N THR A 43 15.38 -13.43 14.84
CA THR A 43 14.14 -13.24 15.63
C THR A 43 13.92 -11.77 16.00
N VAL A 44 14.65 -10.85 15.40
CA VAL A 44 14.43 -9.41 15.57
C VAL A 44 13.23 -9.03 14.70
N PRO A 45 12.13 -8.50 15.31
CA PRO A 45 10.97 -8.04 14.56
C PRO A 45 11.40 -7.05 13.49
N SER A 46 10.77 -7.12 12.31
CA SER A 46 10.97 -6.10 11.28
C SER A 46 10.61 -4.73 11.86
N ASN A 47 11.56 -3.82 11.90
CA ASN A 47 11.41 -2.47 12.41
C ASN A 47 11.38 -1.42 11.28
N GLN A 48 11.03 -1.84 10.07
CA GLN A 48 11.11 -0.97 8.88
C GLN A 48 10.26 0.30 9.03
N TYR A 49 9.08 0.19 9.65
CA TYR A 49 8.21 1.34 9.90
C TYR A 49 8.86 2.33 10.89
N GLU A 50 9.39 1.84 12.00
CA GLU A 50 10.08 2.68 13.00
C GLU A 50 11.38 3.26 12.43
N THR A 51 12.07 2.54 11.55
CA THR A 51 13.23 3.04 10.82
C THR A 51 12.86 4.21 9.90
N LEU A 52 11.77 4.10 9.14
CA LEU A 52 11.25 5.21 8.34
C LEU A 52 10.87 6.40 9.24
N MET A 53 10.14 6.15 10.31
CA MET A 53 9.70 7.21 11.25
C MET A 53 10.91 7.97 11.82
N ARG A 54 11.93 7.25 12.29
CA ARG A 54 13.20 7.83 12.77
C ARG A 54 13.91 8.61 11.69
N HIS A 55 13.99 8.06 10.48
CA HIS A 55 14.63 8.71 9.35
C HIS A 55 13.96 10.06 9.03
N VAL A 56 12.63 10.12 8.99
CA VAL A 56 11.90 11.38 8.76
C VAL A 56 12.06 12.34 9.94
N TYR A 57 12.03 11.84 11.17
CA TYR A 57 12.22 12.65 12.37
C TYR A 57 13.61 13.32 12.42
N GLU A 58 14.67 12.58 12.07
CA GLU A 58 16.05 13.06 12.17
C GLU A 58 16.53 13.85 10.94
N HIS A 59 16.03 13.48 9.74
CA HIS A 59 16.56 14.01 8.47
C HIS A 59 15.50 14.74 7.63
N GLY A 60 14.25 14.78 8.07
CA GLY A 60 13.18 15.45 7.33
C GLY A 60 13.39 16.95 7.24
N THR A 61 13.16 17.51 6.04
CA THR A 61 13.14 18.95 5.81
C THR A 61 11.81 19.53 6.29
N HIS A 62 11.87 20.62 7.05
CA HIS A 62 10.67 21.34 7.47
C HIS A 62 9.98 22.01 6.27
N LYS A 63 8.66 21.81 6.16
CA LYS A 63 7.81 22.35 5.10
C LYS A 63 6.50 22.87 5.69
N SER A 64 5.97 23.94 5.12
CA SER A 64 4.56 24.28 5.29
C SER A 64 3.68 23.27 4.55
N ASP A 65 2.47 23.09 5.03
CA ASP A 65 1.45 22.22 4.42
C ASP A 65 0.11 22.95 4.29
N ARG A 66 -0.85 22.30 3.63
CA ARG A 66 -2.20 22.86 3.40
C ARG A 66 -2.95 23.18 4.68
N THR A 67 -2.71 22.41 5.75
CA THR A 67 -3.39 22.58 7.05
C THR A 67 -2.80 23.72 7.89
N GLY A 68 -1.64 24.25 7.52
CA GLY A 68 -0.91 25.25 8.29
C GLY A 68 -0.23 24.71 9.56
N THR A 69 -0.27 23.38 9.78
CA THR A 69 0.37 22.75 10.94
C THR A 69 1.90 22.71 10.81
N GLY A 70 2.41 22.55 9.59
CA GLY A 70 3.82 22.29 9.30
C GLY A 70 4.15 20.80 9.37
N THR A 71 5.18 20.41 8.62
CA THR A 71 5.64 19.02 8.54
C THR A 71 7.15 18.95 8.46
N ARG A 72 7.73 17.83 8.92
CA ARG A 72 9.07 17.37 8.49
C ARG A 72 8.89 16.26 7.49
N SER A 73 9.55 16.33 6.32
CA SER A 73 9.36 15.36 5.28
C SER A 73 10.64 14.96 4.56
N VAL A 74 10.63 13.72 4.03
CA VAL A 74 11.58 13.22 3.02
C VAL A 74 10.80 12.81 1.78
N PHE A 75 11.42 12.90 0.60
CA PHE A 75 10.76 12.50 -0.64
C PHE A 75 11.33 11.19 -1.15
N GLY A 76 10.45 10.20 -1.22
CA GLY A 76 10.78 8.85 -1.69
C GLY A 76 11.33 7.94 -0.60
N TYR A 77 10.56 6.89 -0.26
CA TYR A 77 11.00 5.82 0.63
C TYR A 77 10.29 4.51 0.29
N GLN A 78 10.93 3.38 0.57
CA GLN A 78 10.32 2.08 0.32
C GLN A 78 10.54 1.13 1.51
N MET A 79 9.50 0.39 1.85
CA MET A 79 9.52 -0.70 2.83
C MET A 79 9.03 -2.00 2.17
N ARG A 80 9.54 -3.14 2.65
CA ARG A 80 9.14 -4.47 2.15
C ARG A 80 8.85 -5.39 3.31
N PHE A 81 7.67 -5.99 3.31
CA PHE A 81 7.18 -6.89 4.33
C PHE A 81 6.93 -8.27 3.73
N ASN A 82 7.63 -9.30 4.20
CA ASN A 82 7.33 -10.68 3.83
C ASN A 82 6.08 -11.14 4.60
N LEU A 83 4.96 -11.28 3.90
CA LEU A 83 3.68 -11.61 4.52
C LEU A 83 3.60 -13.05 5.05
N ALA A 84 4.52 -13.92 4.63
CA ALA A 84 4.62 -15.27 5.17
C ALA A 84 5.26 -15.30 6.59
N GLU A 85 6.00 -14.25 6.97
CA GLU A 85 6.63 -14.15 8.30
C GLU A 85 5.69 -13.54 9.36
N GLY A 86 4.66 -12.82 8.94
CA GLY A 86 3.69 -12.21 9.84
C GLY A 86 2.87 -11.11 9.16
N PHE A 87 1.79 -10.72 9.82
CA PHE A 87 0.93 -9.64 9.36
C PHE A 87 1.49 -8.29 9.86
N PRO A 88 1.88 -7.34 8.97
CA PRO A 88 2.59 -6.12 9.34
C PRO A 88 1.66 -5.10 10.03
N LEU A 89 1.14 -5.47 11.19
CA LEU A 89 0.37 -4.61 12.09
C LEU A 89 1.33 -4.04 13.15
N VAL A 90 1.58 -2.74 13.08
CA VAL A 90 2.52 -2.05 13.97
C VAL A 90 2.26 -2.37 15.44
N THR A 91 3.33 -2.67 16.19
CA THR A 91 3.26 -3.07 17.60
C THR A 91 3.74 -1.99 18.56
N THR A 92 4.45 -0.97 18.09
CA THR A 92 4.93 0.16 18.92
C THR A 92 3.82 1.10 19.38
N LYS A 93 2.64 0.97 18.80
CA LYS A 93 1.35 1.49 19.32
C LYS A 93 0.20 0.61 18.87
N LYS A 94 -0.86 0.55 19.69
CA LYS A 94 -2.08 -0.18 19.33
C LYS A 94 -2.83 0.53 18.21
N LEU A 95 -3.15 -0.19 17.13
CA LEU A 95 -3.99 0.28 16.02
C LEU A 95 -5.44 -0.17 16.18
N HIS A 96 -6.38 0.58 15.61
CA HIS A 96 -7.80 0.25 15.62
C HIS A 96 -8.15 -0.67 14.44
N LEU A 97 -7.88 -1.96 14.60
CA LEU A 97 -8.04 -2.99 13.56
C LEU A 97 -9.44 -3.00 12.93
N ARG A 98 -10.49 -2.77 13.76
CA ARG A 98 -11.87 -2.72 13.27
C ARG A 98 -12.05 -1.69 12.16
N SER A 99 -11.50 -0.48 12.33
CA SER A 99 -11.56 0.55 11.29
C SER A 99 -10.82 0.14 10.02
N ILE A 100 -9.63 -0.48 10.14
CA ILE A 100 -8.84 -0.93 9.00
C ILE A 100 -9.62 -1.95 8.16
N ILE A 101 -10.21 -2.94 8.80
CA ILE A 101 -10.95 -3.99 8.10
C ILE A 101 -12.22 -3.44 7.43
N HIS A 102 -13.04 -2.67 8.18
CA HIS A 102 -14.28 -2.12 7.62
C HIS A 102 -14.02 -1.11 6.51
N GLU A 103 -12.98 -0.28 6.61
CA GLU A 103 -12.60 0.64 5.53
C GLU A 103 -12.25 -0.12 4.24
N LEU A 104 -11.44 -1.19 4.32
CA LEU A 104 -11.10 -2.00 3.16
C LEU A 104 -12.35 -2.67 2.55
N LEU A 105 -13.23 -3.23 3.39
CA LEU A 105 -14.49 -3.82 2.92
C LEU A 105 -15.38 -2.77 2.25
N TRP A 106 -15.44 -1.57 2.78
CA TRP A 106 -16.18 -0.45 2.21
C TRP A 106 -15.59 -0.02 0.85
N PHE A 107 -14.25 0.05 0.70
CA PHE A 107 -13.63 0.27 -0.61
C PHE A 107 -14.02 -0.78 -1.63
N LEU A 108 -14.02 -2.07 -1.23
CA LEU A 108 -14.43 -3.17 -2.10
C LEU A 108 -15.91 -3.16 -2.47
N GLN A 109 -16.77 -2.51 -1.68
CA GLN A 109 -18.17 -2.27 -2.04
C GLN A 109 -18.34 -1.20 -3.13
N GLY A 110 -17.33 -0.35 -3.36
CA GLY A 110 -17.39 0.74 -4.34
C GLY A 110 -18.32 1.88 -3.93
N SER A 111 -18.62 2.01 -2.63
CA SER A 111 -19.49 3.08 -2.12
C SER A 111 -18.71 4.36 -1.86
N SER A 112 -19.34 5.51 -2.09
CA SER A 112 -18.88 6.83 -1.67
C SER A 112 -19.45 7.27 -0.32
N ASN A 113 -20.52 6.61 0.15
CA ASN A 113 -21.25 6.99 1.35
C ASN A 113 -20.75 6.26 2.59
N ILE A 114 -20.53 6.99 3.67
CA ILE A 114 -19.96 6.47 4.93
C ILE A 114 -20.97 5.70 5.81
N LYS A 115 -22.23 5.57 5.38
CA LYS A 115 -23.26 4.89 6.17
C LYS A 115 -22.83 3.48 6.61
N TYR A 116 -22.22 2.69 5.72
CA TYR A 116 -21.70 1.37 6.08
C TYR A 116 -20.68 1.45 7.22
N LEU A 117 -19.80 2.44 7.21
CA LEU A 117 -18.79 2.64 8.25
C LEU A 117 -19.49 2.98 9.58
N HIS A 118 -20.45 3.90 9.60
CA HIS A 118 -21.24 4.25 10.77
C HIS A 118 -22.00 3.07 11.35
N ASP A 119 -22.68 2.28 10.51
CA ASP A 119 -23.40 1.08 10.93
C ASP A 119 -22.49 0.06 11.62
N ASN A 120 -21.17 0.15 11.37
CA ASN A 120 -20.14 -0.69 11.96
C ASN A 120 -19.28 0.01 13.02
N GLY A 121 -19.67 1.21 13.47
CA GLY A 121 -18.98 1.97 14.53
C GLY A 121 -17.63 2.52 14.11
N VAL A 122 -17.45 2.85 12.83
CA VAL A 122 -16.24 3.43 12.25
C VAL A 122 -16.52 4.86 11.82
N THR A 123 -15.72 5.81 12.33
CA THR A 123 -15.92 7.26 12.17
C THR A 123 -14.74 7.98 11.54
N ILE A 124 -13.78 7.23 10.98
CA ILE A 124 -12.51 7.79 10.48
C ILE A 124 -12.66 8.67 9.23
N TRP A 125 -13.86 8.76 8.65
CA TRP A 125 -14.16 9.56 7.47
C TRP A 125 -15.15 10.70 7.73
N ASP A 126 -15.64 10.87 8.98
CA ASP A 126 -16.69 11.84 9.33
C ASP A 126 -16.32 13.28 9.00
N GLU A 127 -15.03 13.63 9.17
CA GLU A 127 -14.55 15.01 8.99
C GLU A 127 -14.57 15.47 7.52
N TRP A 128 -14.69 14.53 6.57
CA TRP A 128 -14.67 14.84 5.13
C TRP A 128 -16.02 14.62 4.44
N ALA A 129 -16.93 13.89 5.06
CA ALA A 129 -18.23 13.60 4.47
C ALA A 129 -19.14 14.86 4.46
N ASP A 130 -19.95 14.97 3.42
CA ASP A 130 -20.98 16.01 3.35
C ASP A 130 -22.15 15.70 4.29
N GLU A 131 -23.17 16.55 4.29
CA GLU A 131 -24.38 16.41 5.13
C GLU A 131 -25.18 15.13 4.87
N ASN A 132 -24.99 14.50 3.71
CA ASN A 132 -25.62 13.23 3.33
C ASN A 132 -24.71 12.02 3.60
N GLY A 133 -23.50 12.25 4.13
CA GLY A 133 -22.51 11.22 4.35
C GLY A 133 -21.76 10.79 3.10
N ASP A 134 -21.75 11.61 2.03
CA ASP A 134 -21.08 11.31 0.78
C ASP A 134 -19.69 11.95 0.70
N LEU A 135 -18.75 11.25 0.08
CA LEU A 135 -17.36 11.68 -0.09
C LEU A 135 -17.00 11.97 -1.56
N GLY A 136 -17.96 11.82 -2.47
CA GLY A 136 -17.70 11.84 -3.88
C GLY A 136 -16.97 10.58 -4.40
N PRO A 137 -16.41 10.62 -5.62
CA PRO A 137 -15.88 9.40 -6.26
C PRO A 137 -14.50 8.98 -5.73
N VAL A 138 -14.37 8.80 -4.40
CA VAL A 138 -13.13 8.40 -3.73
C VAL A 138 -12.82 6.90 -3.93
N TYR A 139 -11.62 6.49 -3.63
CA TYR A 139 -11.05 5.14 -3.59
C TYR A 139 -11.89 4.00 -4.15
N GLY A 140 -12.88 3.52 -3.40
CA GLY A 140 -13.72 2.38 -3.76
C GLY A 140 -14.52 2.61 -5.03
N VAL A 141 -15.02 3.83 -5.26
CA VAL A 141 -15.71 4.20 -6.51
C VAL A 141 -14.76 4.06 -7.69
N GLN A 142 -13.52 4.57 -7.57
CA GLN A 142 -12.53 4.45 -8.65
C GLN A 142 -12.13 2.98 -8.89
N TRP A 143 -12.00 2.18 -7.82
CA TRP A 143 -11.65 0.76 -7.95
C TRP A 143 -12.72 -0.05 -8.66
N ARG A 144 -14.00 0.25 -8.41
CA ARG A 144 -15.14 -0.55 -8.83
C ARG A 144 -15.93 0.02 -10.02
N SER A 145 -15.75 1.31 -10.31
CA SER A 145 -16.57 2.02 -11.30
C SER A 145 -15.81 3.17 -11.97
N TRP A 146 -14.62 2.88 -12.50
CA TRP A 146 -13.82 3.86 -13.23
C TRP A 146 -14.53 4.27 -14.54
N PRO A 147 -14.80 5.57 -14.79
CA PRO A 147 -15.51 6.00 -15.99
C PRO A 147 -14.64 5.81 -17.25
N ALA A 148 -15.24 5.25 -18.31
CA ALA A 148 -14.61 5.06 -19.61
C ALA A 148 -15.14 6.08 -20.63
N PRO A 149 -14.39 6.39 -21.73
CA PRO A 149 -14.76 7.40 -22.70
C PRO A 149 -16.07 7.13 -23.47
N ASP A 150 -16.52 5.89 -23.52
CA ASP A 150 -17.76 5.48 -24.18
C ASP A 150 -18.99 5.56 -23.24
N GLY A 151 -18.81 6.06 -22.01
CA GLY A 151 -19.85 6.15 -20.98
C GLY A 151 -20.04 4.87 -20.17
N SER A 152 -19.30 3.80 -20.46
CA SER A 152 -19.26 2.62 -19.61
C SER A 152 -18.37 2.83 -18.39
N HIS A 153 -18.34 1.84 -17.50
CA HIS A 153 -17.49 1.85 -16.32
C HIS A 153 -16.64 0.59 -16.24
N VAL A 154 -15.43 0.74 -15.76
CA VAL A 154 -14.47 -0.37 -15.57
C VAL A 154 -14.39 -0.72 -14.09
N ASP A 155 -14.72 -1.97 -13.76
CA ASP A 155 -14.41 -2.55 -12.45
C ASP A 155 -12.98 -3.08 -12.46
N GLN A 156 -12.07 -2.33 -11.85
CA GLN A 156 -10.64 -2.66 -11.84
C GLN A 156 -10.35 -3.88 -10.95
N ILE A 157 -11.13 -4.10 -9.88
CA ILE A 157 -10.96 -5.25 -8.98
C ILE A 157 -11.42 -6.53 -9.67
N GLU A 158 -12.57 -6.52 -10.36
CA GLU A 158 -13.01 -7.69 -11.13
C GLU A 158 -12.03 -8.03 -12.25
N ASN A 159 -11.52 -7.01 -12.97
CA ASN A 159 -10.49 -7.20 -13.99
C ASN A 159 -9.19 -7.78 -13.42
N LEU A 160 -8.77 -7.34 -12.24
CA LEU A 160 -7.63 -7.89 -11.51
C LEU A 160 -7.86 -9.39 -11.22
N MET A 161 -9.01 -9.73 -10.63
CA MET A 161 -9.35 -11.11 -10.30
C MET A 161 -9.42 -12.00 -11.54
N GLN A 162 -9.94 -11.48 -12.65
CA GLN A 162 -9.95 -12.19 -13.94
C GLN A 162 -8.52 -12.42 -14.47
N GLN A 163 -7.66 -11.39 -14.43
CA GLN A 163 -6.26 -11.52 -14.86
C GLN A 163 -5.50 -12.56 -14.04
N LEU A 164 -5.67 -12.57 -12.73
CA LEU A 164 -5.03 -13.56 -11.86
C LEU A 164 -5.43 -15.00 -12.23
N ARG A 165 -6.68 -15.22 -12.65
CA ARG A 165 -7.17 -16.55 -13.09
C ARG A 165 -6.69 -16.94 -14.47
N THR A 166 -6.56 -16.00 -15.41
CA THR A 166 -6.34 -16.28 -16.83
C THR A 166 -4.94 -15.98 -17.32
N ASN A 167 -4.22 -15.05 -16.70
CA ASN A 167 -2.87 -14.63 -17.06
C ASN A 167 -2.11 -14.08 -15.85
N PRO A 168 -1.71 -14.93 -14.89
CA PRO A 168 -1.03 -14.48 -13.66
C PRO A 168 0.33 -13.81 -13.92
N ASP A 169 0.96 -14.03 -15.07
CA ASP A 169 2.22 -13.39 -15.47
C ASP A 169 2.02 -11.95 -16.01
N SER A 170 0.79 -11.45 -16.01
CA SER A 170 0.47 -10.11 -16.49
C SER A 170 1.19 -9.03 -15.69
N ARG A 171 1.79 -8.08 -16.41
CA ARG A 171 2.36 -6.84 -15.83
C ARG A 171 1.33 -5.69 -15.75
N ARG A 172 0.05 -6.00 -16.02
CA ARG A 172 -1.06 -5.04 -16.09
C ARG A 172 -2.03 -5.16 -14.91
N MET A 173 -1.67 -5.92 -13.88
CA MET A 173 -2.47 -6.07 -12.67
C MET A 173 -2.33 -4.84 -11.78
N ILE A 174 -2.84 -3.71 -12.27
CA ILE A 174 -2.78 -2.40 -11.62
C ILE A 174 -4.21 -1.95 -11.32
N VAL A 175 -4.40 -1.38 -10.13
CA VAL A 175 -5.62 -0.70 -9.70
C VAL A 175 -5.25 0.73 -9.32
N CYS A 176 -5.95 1.72 -9.89
CA CYS A 176 -5.67 3.14 -9.70
C CYS A 176 -6.86 3.84 -9.06
N ALA A 177 -6.60 4.65 -8.03
CA ALA A 177 -7.58 5.54 -7.42
C ALA A 177 -7.41 7.00 -7.86
N TRP A 178 -6.22 7.37 -8.37
CA TRP A 178 -5.92 8.72 -8.81
C TRP A 178 -6.49 8.98 -10.21
N ASN A 179 -7.63 9.65 -10.26
CA ASN A 179 -8.31 10.05 -11.51
C ASN A 179 -8.22 11.57 -11.69
N PRO A 180 -7.31 12.11 -12.53
CA PRO A 180 -7.15 13.54 -12.72
C PRO A 180 -8.42 14.26 -13.21
N GLY A 181 -9.32 13.54 -13.88
CA GLY A 181 -10.59 14.10 -14.35
C GLY A 181 -11.67 14.24 -13.27
N LEU A 182 -11.50 13.58 -12.11
CA LEU A 182 -12.49 13.55 -11.03
C LEU A 182 -11.94 13.99 -9.67
N VAL A 183 -10.63 14.21 -9.55
CA VAL A 183 -9.97 14.48 -8.26
C VAL A 183 -10.55 15.69 -7.54
N ASP A 184 -11.00 16.72 -8.26
CA ASP A 184 -11.61 17.92 -7.70
C ASP A 184 -13.06 17.70 -7.19
N GLN A 185 -13.65 16.55 -7.49
CA GLN A 185 -14.98 16.14 -6.99
C GLN A 185 -14.89 15.23 -5.76
N MET A 186 -13.67 14.89 -5.32
CA MET A 186 -13.42 14.03 -4.17
C MET A 186 -13.27 14.88 -2.93
N ALA A 187 -13.97 14.54 -1.85
CA ALA A 187 -13.83 15.22 -0.56
C ALA A 187 -12.38 15.17 -0.04
N LEU A 188 -11.66 14.10 -0.34
CA LEU A 188 -10.23 13.94 -0.08
C LEU A 188 -9.54 13.26 -1.26
N PRO A 189 -8.63 13.95 -2.00
CA PRO A 189 -7.83 13.34 -3.04
C PRO A 189 -7.03 12.15 -2.55
N PRO A 190 -7.03 10.99 -3.28
CA PRO A 190 -6.41 9.76 -2.81
C PRO A 190 -4.94 9.91 -2.43
N CYS A 191 -4.58 9.56 -1.21
CA CYS A 191 -3.19 9.50 -0.76
C CYS A 191 -2.50 8.26 -1.31
N HIS A 192 -3.11 7.08 -1.19
CA HIS A 192 -2.65 5.86 -1.83
C HIS A 192 -3.24 5.76 -3.25
N CYS A 193 -2.40 6.11 -4.24
CA CYS A 193 -2.83 6.42 -5.59
C CYS A 193 -3.08 5.20 -6.46
N LEU A 194 -2.20 4.21 -6.36
CA LEU A 194 -2.26 2.97 -7.15
C LEU A 194 -1.54 1.83 -6.44
N PHE A 195 -1.94 0.62 -6.78
CA PHE A 195 -1.24 -0.59 -6.38
C PHE A 195 -1.18 -1.58 -7.54
N GLN A 196 -0.14 -2.43 -7.51
CA GLN A 196 0.13 -3.44 -8.52
C GLN A 196 0.36 -4.78 -7.86
N PHE A 197 -0.19 -5.84 -8.46
CA PHE A 197 0.09 -7.21 -8.06
C PHE A 197 1.11 -7.86 -8.98
N TYR A 198 1.83 -8.82 -8.40
CA TYR A 198 2.85 -9.61 -9.07
C TYR A 198 2.80 -11.05 -8.56
N VAL A 199 2.83 -12.01 -9.47
CA VAL A 199 2.87 -13.44 -9.15
C VAL A 199 4.21 -14.02 -9.56
N ALA A 200 4.86 -14.72 -8.64
CA ALA A 200 6.06 -15.51 -8.90
C ALA A 200 6.11 -16.71 -7.94
N ASP A 201 6.53 -17.85 -8.43
CA ASP A 201 6.72 -19.08 -7.65
C ASP A 201 5.48 -19.46 -6.81
N GLY A 202 4.28 -19.26 -7.40
CA GLY A 202 3.00 -19.52 -6.72
C GLY A 202 2.64 -18.53 -5.62
N ARG A 203 3.35 -17.42 -5.48
CA ARG A 203 3.13 -16.38 -4.47
C ARG A 203 2.66 -15.07 -5.07
N LEU A 204 1.74 -14.42 -4.39
CA LEU A 204 1.20 -13.11 -4.75
C LEU A 204 1.84 -12.02 -3.91
N SER A 205 2.47 -11.06 -4.57
CA SER A 205 3.00 -9.83 -3.95
C SER A 205 2.20 -8.61 -4.39
N CYS A 206 2.17 -7.58 -3.55
CA CYS A 206 1.52 -6.31 -3.84
C CYS A 206 2.50 -5.16 -3.62
N GLN A 207 2.53 -4.19 -4.54
CA GLN A 207 3.23 -2.93 -4.35
C GLN A 207 2.23 -1.78 -4.36
N LEU A 208 2.26 -0.95 -3.31
CA LEU A 208 1.49 0.27 -3.17
C LEU A 208 2.37 1.48 -3.45
N TYR A 209 1.87 2.46 -4.22
CA TYR A 209 2.40 3.82 -4.25
C TYR A 209 1.45 4.77 -3.52
N GLN A 210 1.99 5.44 -2.50
CA GLN A 210 1.31 6.44 -1.68
C GLN A 210 1.99 7.80 -1.87
N ARG A 211 1.28 8.78 -2.45
CA ARG A 211 1.86 10.10 -2.79
C ARG A 211 2.07 11.00 -1.58
N SER A 212 1.22 10.86 -0.56
CA SER A 212 1.20 11.69 0.65
C SER A 212 1.05 10.75 1.86
N CYS A 213 2.03 10.75 2.72
CA CYS A 213 2.24 9.72 3.72
C CYS A 213 2.39 10.34 5.10
N ASP A 214 1.26 10.52 5.81
CA ASP A 214 1.29 10.78 7.24
C ASP A 214 1.85 9.55 7.97
N ILE A 215 3.13 9.64 8.34
CA ILE A 215 3.87 8.51 8.93
C ILE A 215 3.26 8.12 10.27
N PHE A 216 2.76 9.09 11.05
CA PHE A 216 2.28 8.78 12.39
C PHE A 216 0.87 8.16 12.39
N LEU A 217 -0.11 8.77 11.71
CA LEU A 217 -1.50 8.28 11.74
C LEU A 217 -1.83 7.35 10.56
N GLY A 218 -1.57 7.79 9.32
CA GLY A 218 -2.08 7.13 8.12
C GLY A 218 -1.31 5.88 7.70
N VAL A 219 0.02 5.96 7.61
CA VAL A 219 0.85 4.89 7.05
C VAL A 219 0.66 3.53 7.73
N PRO A 220 0.58 3.42 9.09
CA PRO A 220 0.33 2.14 9.74
C PRO A 220 -0.98 1.48 9.34
N PHE A 221 -2.05 2.28 9.14
CA PHE A 221 -3.35 1.82 8.67
C PHE A 221 -3.24 1.31 7.22
N ASN A 222 -2.56 2.08 6.36
CA ASN A 222 -2.41 1.72 4.94
C ASN A 222 -1.58 0.44 4.78
N ILE A 223 -0.48 0.26 5.54
CA ILE A 223 0.31 -0.98 5.53
C ILE A 223 -0.58 -2.17 5.86
N ALA A 224 -1.32 -2.12 6.96
CA ALA A 224 -2.17 -3.21 7.40
C ALA A 224 -3.33 -3.47 6.42
N SER A 225 -3.96 -2.42 5.87
CA SER A 225 -5.06 -2.52 4.90
C SER A 225 -4.63 -3.24 3.62
N TYR A 226 -3.49 -2.83 3.03
CA TYR A 226 -3.01 -3.45 1.79
C TYR A 226 -2.37 -4.83 2.00
N ALA A 227 -1.79 -5.08 3.17
CA ALA A 227 -1.40 -6.43 3.56
C ALA A 227 -2.63 -7.35 3.63
N LEU A 228 -3.73 -6.89 4.27
CA LEU A 228 -5.00 -7.62 4.32
C LEU A 228 -5.57 -7.87 2.91
N LEU A 229 -5.61 -6.84 2.06
CA LEU A 229 -6.04 -6.99 0.67
C LEU A 229 -5.21 -8.04 -0.07
N THR A 230 -3.89 -8.06 0.14
CA THR A 230 -3.00 -9.04 -0.50
C THR A 230 -3.34 -10.47 -0.07
N HIS A 231 -3.60 -10.70 1.23
CA HIS A 231 -4.05 -12.00 1.73
C HIS A 231 -5.40 -12.42 1.14
N MET A 232 -6.38 -11.50 1.05
CA MET A 232 -7.70 -11.76 0.47
C MET A 232 -7.59 -12.17 -1.00
N VAL A 233 -6.84 -11.40 -1.79
CA VAL A 233 -6.63 -11.66 -3.22
C VAL A 233 -5.87 -12.97 -3.43
N ALA A 234 -4.83 -13.25 -2.63
CA ALA A 234 -4.10 -14.53 -2.69
C ALA A 234 -5.01 -15.71 -2.41
N GLN A 235 -5.82 -15.66 -1.34
CA GLN A 235 -6.76 -16.73 -1.02
C GLN A 235 -7.78 -16.96 -2.15
N GLN A 236 -8.33 -15.88 -2.73
CA GLN A 236 -9.28 -15.96 -3.85
C GLN A 236 -8.66 -16.56 -5.10
N ALA A 237 -7.40 -16.21 -5.39
CA ALA A 237 -6.66 -16.71 -6.54
C ALA A 237 -6.06 -18.11 -6.33
N GLY A 238 -6.08 -18.66 -5.11
CA GLY A 238 -5.46 -19.95 -4.77
C GLY A 238 -3.93 -19.87 -4.75
N LEU A 239 -3.38 -18.71 -4.39
CA LEU A 239 -1.95 -18.45 -4.30
C LEU A 239 -1.53 -18.29 -2.83
N GLU A 240 -0.26 -18.57 -2.56
CA GLU A 240 0.38 -18.18 -1.30
C GLU A 240 0.67 -16.68 -1.29
N VAL A 241 0.85 -16.11 -0.10
CA VAL A 241 1.26 -14.70 0.02
C VAL A 241 2.77 -14.56 -0.20
N GLY A 242 3.17 -13.50 -0.89
CA GLY A 242 4.54 -13.06 -1.06
C GLY A 242 4.83 -11.81 -0.22
N ASP A 243 5.35 -10.77 -0.88
CA ASP A 243 5.71 -9.52 -0.23
C ASP A 243 4.62 -8.46 -0.37
N PHE A 244 4.47 -7.65 0.66
CA PHE A 244 3.87 -6.32 0.53
C PHE A 244 4.99 -5.27 0.45
N VAL A 245 5.02 -4.49 -0.63
CA VAL A 245 5.97 -3.41 -0.86
C VAL A 245 5.24 -2.08 -0.76
N TRP A 246 5.56 -1.29 0.25
CA TRP A 246 5.05 0.07 0.39
C TRP A 246 6.05 1.06 -0.17
N THR A 247 5.60 1.98 -1.03
CA THR A 247 6.41 3.03 -1.63
C THR A 247 5.75 4.38 -1.37
N GLY A 248 6.43 5.23 -0.61
CA GLY A 248 5.98 6.58 -0.27
C GLY A 248 6.60 7.64 -1.16
N GLY A 249 5.82 8.66 -1.51
CA GLY A 249 6.26 9.91 -2.14
C GLY A 249 6.69 10.92 -1.08
N ASP A 250 5.82 11.86 -0.70
CA ASP A 250 6.05 12.79 0.41
C ASP A 250 5.76 12.07 1.73
N CYS A 251 6.83 11.62 2.39
CA CYS A 251 6.78 10.92 3.68
C CYS A 251 7.00 11.94 4.80
N HIS A 252 5.96 12.20 5.61
CA HIS A 252 6.01 13.32 6.56
C HIS A 252 5.48 12.98 7.94
N LEU A 253 6.00 13.72 8.91
CA LEU A 253 5.50 13.83 10.28
C LEU A 253 5.00 15.26 10.48
N TYR A 254 3.77 15.41 10.95
CA TYR A 254 3.23 16.73 11.32
C TYR A 254 3.92 17.29 12.57
N ASP A 255 4.12 18.60 12.62
CA ASP A 255 4.82 19.25 13.73
C ASP A 255 4.10 19.04 15.08
N ASN A 256 2.78 18.89 15.07
CA ASN A 256 1.98 18.58 16.26
C ASN A 256 2.01 17.09 16.67
N HIS A 257 2.79 16.25 15.98
CA HIS A 257 3.01 14.82 16.30
C HIS A 257 4.41 14.52 16.84
N MET A 258 5.26 15.51 17.10
CA MET A 258 6.66 15.27 17.47
C MET A 258 6.80 14.52 18.80
N GLU A 259 6.06 14.95 19.85
CA GLU A 259 6.08 14.27 21.16
C GLU A 259 5.58 12.82 21.06
N GLN A 260 4.53 12.59 20.27
CA GLN A 260 3.96 11.26 20.04
C GLN A 260 4.95 10.36 19.27
N THR A 261 5.68 10.96 18.32
CA THR A 261 6.73 10.29 17.55
C THR A 261 7.89 9.86 18.46
N GLU A 262 8.37 10.75 19.32
CA GLU A 262 9.42 10.45 20.28
C GLU A 262 8.99 9.32 21.24
N LEU A 263 7.77 9.39 21.76
CA LEU A 263 7.22 8.35 22.61
C LEU A 263 7.14 7.01 21.85
N GLN A 264 6.68 7.00 20.60
CA GLN A 264 6.58 5.77 19.81
C GLN A 264 7.98 5.19 19.51
N LEU A 265 8.95 6.04 19.16
CA LEU A 265 10.33 5.65 18.87
C LEU A 265 11.13 5.17 20.11
N SER A 266 10.65 5.48 21.32
CA SER A 266 11.22 4.97 22.57
C SER A 266 10.81 3.53 22.90
N ARG A 267 9.84 2.96 22.16
CA ARG A 267 9.29 1.63 22.39
C ARG A 267 9.94 0.59 21.48
N GLU A 268 10.32 -0.55 22.04
CA GLU A 268 10.85 -1.67 21.27
C GLU A 268 9.73 -2.34 20.46
N PRO A 269 9.90 -2.56 19.13
CA PRO A 269 8.99 -3.35 18.33
C PRO A 269 8.85 -4.78 18.88
N ARG A 270 7.65 -5.33 18.81
CA ARG A 270 7.34 -6.72 19.18
C ARG A 270 7.06 -7.51 17.90
N PRO A 271 7.08 -8.85 17.96
CA PRO A 271 6.77 -9.68 16.80
C PRO A 271 5.43 -9.32 16.16
N TYR A 272 5.37 -9.37 14.82
CA TYR A 272 4.12 -9.18 14.11
C TYR A 272 3.13 -10.31 14.44
N PRO A 273 1.84 -10.00 14.55
CA PRO A 273 0.79 -10.98 14.71
C PRO A 273 0.61 -11.82 13.44
N GLN A 274 -0.23 -12.86 13.53
CA GLN A 274 -0.64 -13.65 12.39
C GLN A 274 -2.07 -13.30 11.99
N LEU A 275 -2.33 -13.23 10.68
CA LEU A 275 -3.68 -13.13 10.13
C LEU A 275 -4.22 -14.54 9.82
N VAL A 276 -5.42 -14.83 10.30
CA VAL A 276 -6.18 -16.01 9.94
C VAL A 276 -7.44 -15.59 9.22
N ILE A 277 -7.62 -16.05 7.98
CA ILE A 277 -8.88 -15.89 7.23
C ILE A 277 -9.70 -17.17 7.42
N ARG A 278 -10.78 -17.09 8.20
CA ARG A 278 -11.58 -18.27 8.65
C ARG A 278 -12.45 -18.85 7.54
N ARG A 279 -12.82 -18.05 6.55
CA ARG A 279 -13.70 -18.43 5.46
C ARG A 279 -13.13 -17.97 4.12
N LYS A 280 -13.31 -18.79 3.08
CA LYS A 280 -13.13 -18.36 1.69
C LYS A 280 -14.50 -18.19 1.08
N PRO A 281 -14.99 -16.96 0.85
CA PRO A 281 -16.25 -16.72 0.15
C PRO A 281 -16.12 -16.99 -1.35
N ASP A 282 -17.24 -17.01 -2.07
CA ASP A 282 -17.27 -17.24 -3.51
C ASP A 282 -16.66 -16.07 -4.30
N SER A 283 -16.72 -14.86 -3.75
CA SER A 283 -16.18 -13.65 -4.35
C SER A 283 -15.37 -12.83 -3.33
N ILE A 284 -14.37 -12.06 -3.84
CA ILE A 284 -13.62 -11.10 -3.04
C ILE A 284 -14.52 -10.03 -2.40
N PHE A 285 -15.70 -9.80 -2.96
CA PHE A 285 -16.69 -8.82 -2.49
C PHE A 285 -17.57 -9.33 -1.36
N ASP A 286 -17.52 -10.64 -1.06
CA ASP A 286 -18.39 -11.31 -0.07
C ASP A 286 -17.70 -11.54 1.27
N TYR A 287 -16.45 -11.04 1.45
CA TYR A 287 -15.81 -11.08 2.75
C TYR A 287 -16.55 -10.19 3.75
N ARG A 288 -16.51 -10.61 5.01
CA ARG A 288 -17.11 -9.92 6.16
C ARG A 288 -16.06 -9.72 7.24
N PHE A 289 -16.31 -8.82 8.16
CA PHE A 289 -15.42 -8.55 9.28
C PHE A 289 -15.08 -9.82 10.09
N GLU A 290 -16.05 -10.69 10.30
CA GLU A 290 -15.93 -11.92 11.08
C GLU A 290 -15.07 -13.01 10.41
N ASP A 291 -14.76 -12.85 9.13
CA ASP A 291 -13.86 -13.76 8.41
C ASP A 291 -12.39 -13.58 8.81
N PHE A 292 -12.04 -12.47 9.46
CA PHE A 292 -10.66 -12.11 9.79
C PHE A 292 -10.41 -12.21 11.29
N GLU A 293 -9.33 -12.90 11.64
CA GLU A 293 -8.84 -12.99 13.00
C GLU A 293 -7.35 -12.64 13.03
N ILE A 294 -6.95 -11.79 13.96
CA ILE A 294 -5.55 -11.49 14.24
C ILE A 294 -5.17 -12.18 15.55
N THR A 295 -4.19 -13.08 15.47
CA THR A 295 -3.69 -13.83 16.63
C THR A 295 -2.29 -13.36 17.00
N GLY A 296 -2.01 -13.30 18.31
CA GLY A 296 -0.68 -12.90 18.81
C GLY A 296 -0.40 -11.40 18.73
N TYR A 297 -1.42 -10.54 18.57
CA TYR A 297 -1.21 -9.08 18.58
C TYR A 297 -1.01 -8.58 20.02
N ASP A 298 0.23 -8.23 20.34
CA ASP A 298 0.66 -7.70 21.65
C ASP A 298 1.28 -6.30 21.45
N PRO A 299 0.48 -5.26 21.16
CA PRO A 299 1.00 -3.92 20.95
C PRO A 299 1.25 -3.17 22.27
N TRP A 300 2.14 -2.18 22.20
CA TRP A 300 2.17 -1.12 23.20
C TRP A 300 0.84 -0.32 23.19
N PRO A 301 0.50 0.35 24.31
CA PRO A 301 -0.74 1.16 24.39
C PRO A 301 -0.86 2.16 23.25
N HIS A 302 -2.12 2.47 22.89
CA HIS A 302 -2.43 3.50 21.91
C HIS A 302 -1.79 4.85 22.27
N ILE A 303 -1.37 5.61 21.27
CA ILE A 303 -0.90 6.99 21.42
C ILE A 303 -1.90 7.88 20.67
N LYS A 304 -2.58 8.75 21.43
CA LYS A 304 -3.52 9.72 20.86
C LYS A 304 -2.77 10.88 20.20
N ALA A 305 -3.20 11.26 19.00
CA ALA A 305 -2.70 12.43 18.28
C ALA A 305 -3.85 13.16 17.59
N PRO A 306 -3.75 14.49 17.39
CA PRO A 306 -4.74 15.24 16.61
C PRO A 306 -4.64 14.88 15.12
N VAL A 307 -5.78 14.92 14.43
CA VAL A 307 -5.82 14.81 12.96
C VAL A 307 -5.54 16.19 12.37
N ALA A 308 -4.69 16.28 11.36
CA ALA A 308 -4.46 17.51 10.60
C ALA A 308 -5.48 17.58 9.45
N VAL A 309 -6.39 18.53 9.49
CA VAL A 309 -7.50 18.74 8.54
C VAL A 309 -7.39 20.06 7.80
#